data_c9fe4c2cdab61efd6df15e0ecab2a565
#
_entry.id   c9fe4c2cdab61efd6df15e0ecab2a565
#
_cell.length_a   1.000
_cell.length_b   1.000
_cell.length_c   1.000
_cell.angle_alpha   90.00
_cell.angle_beta   90.00
_cell.angle_gamma   90.00
#
_symmetry.space_group_name_H-M   'P 1'
#
loop_
_entity.id
_entity.type
_entity.pdbx_description
1 polymer ?
#
loop_
_entity_poly.entity_id
_entity_poly.type
_entity_poly.pdbx_seq_one_letter_code
_entity_poly.pdbx_strand_id
1 'polypeptide(L)'
;MKHVIIILFGILFLISCGKDDKAKLPKKVVKEPVVSTSVKENKPKEKSVVEIDTEGVANVTITSNDGMRFDIRKFKVSVGQKVRLTLNHTGKLDKKIMGHNVVLLKKGIKASSFAVAAAAAKDNDYIPAGTSDVIAHTKMIGGGESSVIEFTAPEKGTYNYICSFPGHFAMMKGKLIVE
;
A
#
# COMPACT_ATOMS: atom_id res chain seq x y z
N MET A 1 -45.78 -36.39 -4.62
CA MET A 1 -46.28 -36.26 -5.99
C MET A 1 -45.89 -34.85 -6.43
N LYS A 2 -44.72 -34.71 -7.03
CA LYS A 2 -44.47 -34.67 -8.47
C LYS A 2 -45.00 -33.40 -9.12
N HIS A 3 -44.12 -32.52 -9.55
CA HIS A 3 -44.06 -32.14 -10.99
C HIS A 3 -42.72 -31.42 -11.23
N VAL A 4 -41.89 -32.10 -12.04
CA VAL A 4 -40.70 -31.59 -12.71
C VAL A 4 -41.19 -30.83 -13.95
N ILE A 5 -40.82 -29.55 -14.07
CA ILE A 5 -41.01 -28.81 -15.33
C ILE A 5 -39.61 -28.52 -15.89
N ILE A 6 -39.30 -29.27 -16.97
CA ILE A 6 -38.12 -29.03 -17.80
C ILE A 6 -38.54 -28.02 -18.86
N ILE A 7 -37.92 -26.83 -18.88
CA ILE A 7 -38.05 -25.90 -20.00
C ILE A 7 -36.74 -25.94 -20.79
N LEU A 8 -36.84 -26.58 -21.97
CA LEU A 8 -35.85 -26.47 -23.04
C LEU A 8 -35.97 -25.06 -23.68
N PHE A 9 -34.91 -24.30 -23.69
CA PHE A 9 -34.81 -23.11 -24.55
C PHE A 9 -33.72 -23.34 -25.61
N GLY A 10 -34.18 -23.31 -26.85
CA GLY A 10 -33.42 -23.61 -28.07
C GLY A 10 -32.40 -22.52 -28.40
N ILE A 11 -31.29 -22.99 -28.92
CA ILE A 11 -30.16 -22.21 -29.44
C ILE A 11 -30.51 -21.76 -30.85
N LEU A 12 -30.50 -20.45 -31.12
CA LEU A 12 -30.59 -19.92 -32.47
C LEU A 12 -29.23 -19.30 -32.85
N PHE A 13 -28.47 -20.02 -33.69
CA PHE A 13 -27.26 -19.51 -34.32
C PHE A 13 -27.63 -18.61 -35.51
N LEU A 14 -27.19 -17.37 -35.49
CA LEU A 14 -27.10 -16.53 -36.66
C LEU A 14 -25.63 -16.31 -37.05
N ILE A 15 -25.22 -16.95 -38.12
CA ILE A 15 -23.97 -16.74 -38.82
C ILE A 15 -24.18 -15.53 -39.74
N SER A 16 -23.42 -14.44 -39.52
CA SER A 16 -23.29 -13.35 -40.47
C SER A 16 -21.87 -13.26 -40.98
N CYS A 17 -21.70 -13.64 -42.24
CA CYS A 17 -20.51 -13.45 -43.05
C CYS A 17 -20.58 -12.07 -43.71
N GLY A 18 -19.54 -11.23 -43.57
CA GLY A 18 -19.43 -9.93 -44.22
C GLY A 18 -17.98 -9.62 -44.63
N LYS A 19 -17.83 -9.46 -45.92
CA LYS A 19 -16.62 -9.42 -46.76
C LYS A 19 -15.64 -8.30 -46.49
N ASP A 20 -14.37 -8.61 -46.80
CA ASP A 20 -13.21 -7.73 -46.97
C ASP A 20 -13.44 -6.56 -47.93
N ASP A 21 -13.00 -5.37 -47.53
CA ASP A 21 -12.64 -4.30 -48.44
C ASP A 21 -11.31 -3.65 -48.03
N LYS A 22 -10.29 -3.92 -48.85
CA LYS A 22 -8.97 -3.31 -48.80
C LYS A 22 -9.04 -1.88 -49.34
N ALA A 23 -8.90 -0.89 -48.48
CA ALA A 23 -8.61 0.49 -48.91
C ALA A 23 -7.13 0.80 -48.70
N LYS A 24 -6.50 1.05 -49.83
CA LYS A 24 -5.08 1.43 -50.03
C LYS A 24 -4.86 2.89 -49.66
N LEU A 25 -4.02 3.19 -48.66
CA LEU A 25 -3.58 4.56 -48.36
C LEU A 25 -2.35 4.95 -49.19
N PRO A 26 -2.28 6.15 -49.73
CA PRO A 26 -1.07 6.67 -50.42
C PRO A 26 -0.06 7.19 -49.39
N LYS A 27 1.19 6.77 -49.53
CA LYS A 27 2.36 7.31 -48.84
C LYS A 27 2.67 8.71 -49.34
N LYS A 28 2.58 9.72 -48.46
CA LYS A 28 3.19 11.04 -48.68
C LYS A 28 4.35 11.19 -47.72
N VAL A 29 5.56 11.10 -48.26
CA VAL A 29 6.81 11.39 -47.56
C VAL A 29 6.96 12.91 -47.54
N VAL A 30 6.89 13.49 -46.32
CA VAL A 30 7.34 14.89 -46.10
C VAL A 30 8.57 14.80 -45.20
N LYS A 31 9.71 15.23 -45.80
CA LYS A 31 10.95 15.43 -45.06
C LYS A 31 10.86 16.84 -44.46
N GLU A 32 10.89 16.95 -43.13
CA GLU A 32 11.16 18.20 -42.44
C GLU A 32 12.43 18.08 -41.56
N PRO A 33 13.16 19.19 -41.35
CA PRO A 33 14.53 19.15 -40.85
C PRO A 33 14.57 18.91 -39.34
N VAL A 34 15.52 18.08 -38.93
CA VAL A 34 15.85 17.78 -37.54
C VAL A 34 16.44 19.03 -36.87
N VAL A 35 15.64 19.75 -36.10
CA VAL A 35 16.16 20.74 -35.15
C VAL A 35 16.42 19.99 -33.83
N SER A 36 17.69 19.72 -33.58
CA SER A 36 18.17 19.19 -32.31
C SER A 36 18.06 20.28 -31.24
N THR A 37 16.92 20.33 -30.54
CA THR A 37 16.80 21.11 -29.32
C THR A 37 17.01 20.14 -28.15
N SER A 38 18.16 20.21 -27.51
CA SER A 38 18.44 19.51 -26.27
C SER A 38 17.53 20.06 -25.15
N VAL A 39 16.34 19.48 -25.01
CA VAL A 39 15.49 19.72 -23.86
C VAL A 39 16.16 18.97 -22.70
N LYS A 40 16.79 19.70 -21.78
CA LYS A 40 17.16 19.18 -20.48
C LYS A 40 15.87 18.78 -19.80
N GLU A 41 15.60 17.47 -19.78
CA GLU A 41 14.50 16.87 -19.06
C GLU A 41 14.74 17.12 -17.56
N ASN A 42 14.09 18.15 -17.03
CA ASN A 42 13.96 18.36 -15.60
C ASN A 42 13.01 17.25 -15.07
N LYS A 43 13.57 16.05 -14.84
CA LYS A 43 12.88 15.01 -14.10
C LYS A 43 12.48 15.60 -12.73
N PRO A 44 11.19 15.63 -12.35
CA PRO A 44 10.80 16.08 -11.02
C PRO A 44 11.60 15.28 -10.00
N LYS A 45 12.27 15.96 -9.09
CA LYS A 45 13.05 15.33 -8.01
C LYS A 45 12.05 14.49 -7.21
N GLU A 46 12.09 13.17 -7.38
CA GLU A 46 11.24 12.23 -6.65
C GLU A 46 11.45 12.51 -5.16
N LYS A 47 10.39 12.95 -4.47
CA LYS A 47 10.49 13.32 -3.05
C LYS A 47 10.96 12.07 -2.30
N SER A 48 12.12 12.17 -1.66
CA SER A 48 12.64 11.06 -0.84
C SER A 48 11.60 10.69 0.21
N VAL A 49 11.23 9.43 0.26
CA VAL A 49 10.29 8.87 1.26
C VAL A 49 10.92 8.88 2.65
N VAL A 50 12.26 8.88 2.71
CA VAL A 50 13.05 8.90 3.93
C VAL A 50 13.91 10.14 3.92
N GLU A 51 13.78 10.97 4.93
CA GLU A 51 14.60 12.17 5.15
C GLU A 51 15.56 11.89 6.31
N ILE A 52 16.87 12.02 6.05
CA ILE A 52 17.89 11.84 7.10
C ILE A 52 18.18 13.22 7.69
N ASP A 53 18.02 13.34 9.00
CA ASP A 53 18.37 14.58 9.72
C ASP A 53 19.88 14.68 10.03
N THR A 54 20.27 15.79 10.65
CA THR A 54 21.67 16.06 11.01
C THR A 54 22.24 15.08 12.05
N GLU A 55 21.39 14.38 12.78
CA GLU A 55 21.75 13.36 13.76
C GLU A 55 21.81 11.94 13.14
N GLY A 56 21.54 11.82 11.84
CA GLY A 56 21.50 10.55 11.12
C GLY A 56 20.21 9.74 11.33
N VAL A 57 19.17 10.34 11.93
CA VAL A 57 17.88 9.68 12.11
C VAL A 57 17.10 9.68 10.79
N ALA A 58 16.58 8.52 10.42
CA ALA A 58 15.70 8.37 9.26
C ALA A 58 14.27 8.77 9.63
N ASN A 59 13.82 9.92 9.16
CA ASN A 59 12.48 10.41 9.36
C ASN A 59 11.57 9.93 8.23
N VAL A 60 10.50 9.21 8.57
CA VAL A 60 9.53 8.63 7.64
C VAL A 60 8.13 9.08 8.06
N THR A 61 7.40 9.74 7.17
CA THR A 61 6.01 10.11 7.42
C THR A 61 5.10 9.29 6.52
N ILE A 62 4.27 8.44 7.12
CA ILE A 62 3.22 7.66 6.46
C ILE A 62 1.89 8.39 6.67
N THR A 63 1.18 8.64 5.58
CA THR A 63 -0.16 9.23 5.62
C THR A 63 -1.21 8.17 5.32
N SER A 64 -2.31 8.22 6.05
CA SER A 64 -3.50 7.41 5.84
C SER A 64 -4.76 8.26 5.81
N ASN A 65 -5.87 7.70 5.40
CA ASN A 65 -7.17 8.38 5.36
C ASN A 65 -8.33 7.38 5.44
N ASP A 66 -9.55 7.86 5.38
CA ASP A 66 -10.77 7.03 5.42
C ASP A 66 -10.88 6.03 4.24
N GLY A 67 -10.00 6.08 3.26
CA GLY A 67 -9.90 5.12 2.16
C GLY A 67 -9.09 3.85 2.48
N MET A 68 -8.71 3.63 3.75
CA MET A 68 -7.97 2.45 4.22
C MET A 68 -6.69 2.19 3.42
N ARG A 69 -5.82 3.20 3.27
CA ARG A 69 -4.57 3.07 2.52
C ARG A 69 -3.45 3.83 3.20
N PHE A 70 -2.25 3.26 3.16
CA PHE A 70 -1.01 3.98 3.38
C PHE A 70 -0.53 4.57 2.04
N ASP A 71 -0.09 5.82 2.05
CA ASP A 71 0.54 6.45 0.89
C ASP A 71 1.92 5.85 0.58
N ILE A 72 2.66 5.45 1.61
CA ILE A 72 3.94 4.76 1.47
C ILE A 72 3.75 3.27 1.64
N ARG A 73 4.18 2.49 0.65
CA ARG A 73 4.13 1.02 0.67
C ARG A 73 5.49 0.35 0.79
N LYS A 74 6.54 1.13 0.68
CA LYS A 74 7.92 0.65 0.79
C LYS A 74 8.84 1.82 1.12
N PHE A 75 9.72 1.62 2.10
CA PHE A 75 10.84 2.51 2.37
C PHE A 75 12.07 1.70 2.79
N LYS A 76 13.24 2.34 2.71
CA LYS A 76 14.53 1.71 2.96
C LYS A 76 15.30 2.48 4.02
N VAL A 77 16.02 1.76 4.87
CA VAL A 77 16.94 2.31 5.87
C VAL A 77 18.15 1.41 6.00
N SER A 78 19.22 1.93 6.62
CA SER A 78 20.42 1.12 6.90
C SER A 78 20.26 0.31 8.19
N VAL A 79 21.00 -0.81 8.28
CA VAL A 79 21.06 -1.62 9.51
C VAL A 79 21.49 -0.76 10.68
N GLY A 80 20.81 -0.89 11.82
CA GLY A 80 21.11 -0.17 13.06
C GLY A 80 20.75 1.32 13.03
N GLN A 81 20.20 1.84 11.92
CA GLN A 81 19.80 3.24 11.84
C GLN A 81 18.62 3.53 12.77
N LYS A 82 18.68 4.67 13.49
CA LYS A 82 17.51 5.16 14.20
C LYS A 82 16.46 5.64 13.21
N VAL A 83 15.22 5.22 13.42
CA VAL A 83 14.08 5.57 12.57
C VAL A 83 13.03 6.26 13.43
N ARG A 84 12.60 7.44 13.00
CA ARG A 84 11.43 8.15 13.55
C ARG A 84 10.31 8.05 12.52
N LEU A 85 9.29 7.25 12.82
CA LEU A 85 8.13 7.04 11.96
C LEU A 85 6.94 7.80 12.51
N THR A 86 6.38 8.68 11.69
CA THR A 86 5.14 9.41 11.96
C THR A 86 4.01 8.81 11.13
N LEU A 87 2.92 8.44 11.78
CA LEU A 87 1.66 8.13 11.10
C LEU A 87 0.72 9.33 11.25
N ASN A 88 0.23 9.85 10.11
CA ASN A 88 -0.80 10.88 10.05
C ASN A 88 -2.10 10.30 9.49
N HIS A 89 -3.24 10.56 10.14
CA HIS A 89 -4.56 10.22 9.62
C HIS A 89 -5.27 11.49 9.12
N THR A 90 -5.32 11.69 7.81
CA THR A 90 -5.92 12.88 7.18
C THR A 90 -7.41 12.75 6.90
N GLY A 91 -8.03 11.63 7.30
CA GLY A 91 -9.47 11.41 7.25
C GLY A 91 -10.23 12.18 8.32
N LYS A 92 -11.51 11.86 8.48
CA LYS A 92 -12.44 12.53 9.41
C LYS A 92 -13.12 11.56 10.38
N LEU A 93 -13.07 10.25 10.10
CA LEU A 93 -13.80 9.26 10.88
C LEU A 93 -13.11 8.97 12.20
N ASP A 94 -13.93 8.72 13.24
CA ASP A 94 -13.46 8.37 14.57
C ASP A 94 -12.64 7.07 14.56
N LYS A 95 -11.68 6.97 15.47
CA LYS A 95 -10.80 5.80 15.60
C LYS A 95 -11.52 4.47 15.89
N LYS A 96 -12.74 4.51 16.42
CA LYS A 96 -13.55 3.31 16.63
C LYS A 96 -14.16 2.75 15.34
N ILE A 97 -14.24 3.58 14.29
CA ILE A 97 -14.82 3.26 13.00
C ILE A 97 -13.74 3.05 11.96
N MET A 98 -12.75 3.94 11.92
CA MET A 98 -11.69 3.99 10.92
C MET A 98 -10.32 4.23 11.58
N GLY A 99 -10.05 3.46 12.63
CA GLY A 99 -8.78 3.56 13.34
C GLY A 99 -7.61 3.04 12.50
N HIS A 100 -6.48 3.71 12.58
CA HIS A 100 -5.25 3.29 11.91
C HIS A 100 -4.06 3.28 12.88
N ASN A 101 -3.22 2.27 12.72
CA ASN A 101 -1.88 2.22 13.30
C ASN A 101 -0.89 1.69 12.27
N VAL A 102 0.39 1.83 12.55
CA VAL A 102 1.46 1.12 11.85
C VAL A 102 2.07 0.13 12.83
N VAL A 103 2.01 -1.14 12.49
CA VAL A 103 2.61 -2.23 13.27
C VAL A 103 3.72 -2.86 12.43
N LEU A 104 4.98 -2.64 12.84
CA LEU A 104 6.14 -3.23 12.21
C LEU A 104 6.39 -4.62 12.79
N LEU A 105 6.23 -5.64 11.96
CA LEU A 105 6.35 -7.04 12.36
C LEU A 105 7.80 -7.53 12.24
N LYS A 106 8.19 -8.47 13.09
CA LYS A 106 9.45 -9.19 12.97
C LYS A 106 9.51 -9.97 11.66
N LYS A 107 10.73 -10.27 11.22
CA LYS A 107 11.02 -11.05 10.02
C LYS A 107 10.34 -12.42 10.09
N GLY A 108 9.70 -12.83 8.99
CA GLY A 108 9.03 -14.11 8.89
C GLY A 108 7.59 -14.15 9.44
N ILE A 109 7.16 -13.14 10.20
CA ILE A 109 5.78 -13.09 10.71
C ILE A 109 4.79 -12.89 9.58
N LYS A 110 3.79 -13.78 9.49
CA LYS A 110 2.69 -13.67 8.52
C LYS A 110 1.71 -12.59 8.97
N ALA A 111 1.58 -11.53 8.17
CA ALA A 111 0.69 -10.41 8.47
C ALA A 111 -0.77 -10.83 8.71
N SER A 112 -1.27 -11.82 7.95
CA SER A 112 -2.64 -12.35 8.13
C SER A 112 -2.83 -13.02 9.48
N SER A 113 -1.88 -13.84 9.92
CA SER A 113 -1.96 -14.54 11.22
C SER A 113 -1.91 -13.54 12.38
N PHE A 114 -1.02 -12.53 12.27
CA PHE A 114 -0.95 -11.46 13.27
C PHE A 114 -2.27 -10.66 13.32
N ALA A 115 -2.83 -10.27 12.17
CA ALA A 115 -4.06 -9.48 12.09
C ALA A 115 -5.27 -10.22 12.70
N VAL A 116 -5.34 -11.56 12.55
CA VAL A 116 -6.38 -12.39 13.19
C VAL A 116 -6.23 -12.34 14.71
N ALA A 117 -5.03 -12.54 15.24
CA ALA A 117 -4.77 -12.46 16.67
C ALA A 117 -5.02 -11.05 17.23
N ALA A 118 -4.65 -10.03 16.47
CA ALA A 118 -4.82 -8.62 16.83
C ALA A 118 -6.30 -8.22 17.00
N ALA A 119 -7.21 -8.81 16.24
CA ALA A 119 -8.64 -8.49 16.29
C ALA A 119 -9.27 -8.65 17.68
N ALA A 120 -8.74 -9.55 18.51
CA ALA A 120 -9.18 -9.77 19.88
C ALA A 120 -8.59 -8.77 20.89
N ALA A 121 -7.57 -7.97 20.50
CA ALA A 121 -6.83 -7.10 21.40
C ALA A 121 -7.27 -5.61 21.29
N LYS A 122 -8.59 -5.37 21.19
CA LYS A 122 -9.16 -4.02 20.98
C LYS A 122 -8.69 -2.99 22.01
N ASP A 123 -8.66 -3.38 23.28
CA ASP A 123 -8.31 -2.48 24.39
C ASP A 123 -6.81 -2.19 24.50
N ASN A 124 -6.00 -2.84 23.67
CA ASN A 124 -4.56 -2.62 23.54
C ASN A 124 -4.18 -2.23 22.11
N ASP A 125 -4.89 -1.26 21.51
CA ASP A 125 -4.64 -0.74 20.16
C ASP A 125 -4.54 -1.86 19.07
N TYR A 126 -5.24 -2.97 19.26
CA TYR A 126 -5.16 -4.17 18.43
C TYR A 126 -3.72 -4.74 18.34
N ILE A 127 -3.01 -4.72 19.45
CA ILE A 127 -1.72 -5.40 19.62
C ILE A 127 -1.91 -6.53 20.64
N PRO A 128 -1.73 -7.80 20.30
CA PRO A 128 -1.88 -8.90 21.26
C PRO A 128 -0.95 -8.73 22.46
N ALA A 129 -1.50 -8.82 23.65
CA ALA A 129 -0.71 -8.68 24.87
C ALA A 129 0.41 -9.72 24.95
N GLY A 130 1.62 -9.29 25.32
CA GLY A 130 2.78 -10.18 25.44
C GLY A 130 3.31 -10.72 24.11
N THR A 131 2.85 -10.22 22.97
CA THR A 131 3.36 -10.67 21.66
C THR A 131 4.83 -10.36 21.50
N SER A 132 5.57 -11.34 20.99
CA SER A 132 6.97 -11.16 20.59
C SER A 132 7.12 -10.83 19.09
N ASP A 133 6.03 -10.73 18.34
CA ASP A 133 6.02 -10.62 16.88
C ASP A 133 6.25 -9.21 16.35
N VAL A 134 6.15 -8.21 17.23
CA VAL A 134 6.23 -6.78 16.88
C VAL A 134 7.59 -6.22 17.22
N ILE A 135 8.16 -5.41 16.32
CA ILE A 135 9.36 -4.61 16.54
C ILE A 135 8.96 -3.27 17.18
N ALA A 136 7.99 -2.59 16.57
CA ALA A 136 7.47 -1.31 17.03
C ALA A 136 6.05 -1.09 16.49
N HIS A 137 5.26 -0.25 17.17
CA HIS A 137 3.94 0.14 16.68
C HIS A 137 3.56 1.54 17.14
N THR A 138 2.78 2.25 16.32
CA THR A 138 2.13 3.51 16.70
C THR A 138 0.91 3.22 17.58
N LYS A 139 0.41 4.24 18.27
CA LYS A 139 -0.95 4.18 18.83
C LYS A 139 -1.97 4.05 17.71
N MET A 140 -3.16 3.54 18.07
CA MET A 140 -4.34 3.62 17.20
C MET A 140 -4.84 5.05 17.16
N ILE A 141 -4.96 5.63 15.96
CA ILE A 141 -5.37 7.02 15.74
C ILE A 141 -6.62 7.10 14.85
N GLY A 142 -7.41 8.15 15.02
CA GLY A 142 -8.56 8.50 14.19
C GLY A 142 -8.27 9.69 13.27
N GLY A 143 -9.29 10.15 12.54
CA GLY A 143 -9.20 11.27 11.61
C GLY A 143 -8.67 12.54 12.28
N GLY A 144 -7.70 13.19 11.64
CA GLY A 144 -7.04 14.41 12.13
C GLY A 144 -5.94 14.16 13.17
N GLU A 145 -5.73 12.93 13.63
CA GLU A 145 -4.72 12.60 14.63
C GLU A 145 -3.40 12.13 14.00
N SER A 146 -2.33 12.20 14.82
CA SER A 146 -0.99 11.72 14.47
C SER A 146 -0.38 10.92 15.63
N SER A 147 0.49 9.97 15.30
CA SER A 147 1.27 9.20 16.27
C SER A 147 2.70 9.00 15.78
N VAL A 148 3.66 9.12 16.67
CA VAL A 148 5.08 8.97 16.36
C VAL A 148 5.65 7.82 17.17
N ILE A 149 6.52 7.04 16.53
CA ILE A 149 7.36 6.03 17.17
C ILE A 149 8.80 6.17 16.74
N GLU A 150 9.69 5.74 17.61
CA GLU A 150 11.11 5.59 17.30
C GLU A 150 11.53 4.14 17.51
N PHE A 151 12.36 3.65 16.63
CA PHE A 151 12.95 2.32 16.74
C PHE A 151 14.33 2.28 16.07
N THR A 152 15.13 1.29 16.41
CA THR A 152 16.35 0.98 15.70
C THR A 152 16.06 -0.04 14.60
N ALA A 153 16.51 0.25 13.38
CA ALA A 153 16.36 -0.66 12.26
C ALA A 153 17.04 -2.01 12.59
N PRO A 154 16.32 -3.13 12.44
CA PRO A 154 16.86 -4.44 12.77
C PRO A 154 17.93 -4.91 11.78
N GLU A 155 18.31 -6.18 11.83
CA GLU A 155 19.21 -6.79 10.88
C GLU A 155 18.74 -6.68 9.43
N LYS A 156 19.67 -6.85 8.48
CA LYS A 156 19.36 -6.84 7.04
C LYS A 156 18.21 -7.77 6.68
N GLY A 157 17.22 -7.22 5.95
CA GLY A 157 16.06 -7.99 5.55
C GLY A 157 14.87 -7.17 5.10
N THR A 158 13.76 -7.86 4.89
CA THR A 158 12.46 -7.25 4.55
C THR A 158 11.46 -7.56 5.66
N TYR A 159 10.85 -6.51 6.16
CA TYR A 159 9.91 -6.52 7.27
C TYR A 159 8.56 -6.00 6.81
N ASN A 160 7.49 -6.68 7.17
CA ASN A 160 6.15 -6.20 6.86
C ASN A 160 5.70 -5.19 7.91
N TYR A 161 5.03 -4.14 7.49
CA TYR A 161 4.21 -3.33 8.39
C TYR A 161 2.76 -3.34 7.91
N ILE A 162 1.82 -3.27 8.84
CA ILE A 162 0.39 -3.34 8.60
C ILE A 162 -0.37 -2.38 9.50
N CYS A 163 -1.62 -2.08 9.14
CA CYS A 163 -2.61 -1.63 10.11
C CYS A 163 -3.28 -2.87 10.75
N SER A 164 -3.33 -2.94 12.06
CA SER A 164 -3.92 -4.08 12.79
C SER A 164 -5.41 -3.89 13.12
N PHE A 165 -6.00 -2.76 12.79
CA PHE A 165 -7.45 -2.57 12.91
C PHE A 165 -8.19 -3.65 12.11
N PRO A 166 -9.26 -4.28 12.65
CA PRO A 166 -9.97 -5.36 11.99
C PRO A 166 -10.37 -5.05 10.55
N GLY A 167 -10.01 -5.94 9.63
CA GLY A 167 -10.31 -5.79 8.20
C GLY A 167 -9.31 -4.94 7.40
N HIS A 168 -8.46 -4.12 8.04
CA HIS A 168 -7.61 -3.15 7.32
C HIS A 168 -6.34 -3.75 6.71
N PHE A 169 -5.74 -4.79 7.33
CA PHE A 169 -4.42 -5.31 6.94
C PHE A 169 -4.31 -5.73 5.46
N ALA A 170 -5.42 -6.13 4.84
CA ALA A 170 -5.43 -6.56 3.44
C ALA A 170 -5.04 -5.41 2.50
N MET A 171 -5.51 -4.20 2.81
CA MET A 171 -5.30 -2.97 2.03
C MET A 171 -4.16 -2.12 2.60
N MET A 172 -4.05 -2.04 3.94
CA MET A 172 -3.10 -1.21 4.66
C MET A 172 -1.88 -2.02 5.09
N LYS A 173 -0.94 -2.16 4.18
CA LYS A 173 0.33 -2.88 4.38
C LYS A 173 1.44 -2.30 3.54
N GLY A 174 2.67 -2.48 4.01
CA GLY A 174 3.87 -2.11 3.31
C GLY A 174 5.10 -2.90 3.78
N LYS A 175 6.27 -2.49 3.31
CA LYS A 175 7.55 -3.14 3.57
C LYS A 175 8.61 -2.14 4.00
N LEU A 176 9.27 -2.40 5.10
CA LEU A 176 10.55 -1.82 5.44
C LEU A 176 11.64 -2.74 4.87
N ILE A 177 12.57 -2.17 4.12
CA ILE A 177 13.78 -2.85 3.63
C ILE A 177 14.95 -2.30 4.42
N VAL A 178 15.66 -3.19 5.11
CA VAL A 178 16.89 -2.88 5.83
C VAL A 178 18.08 -3.41 5.02
N GLU A 179 18.99 -2.51 4.63
CA GLU A 179 20.14 -2.81 3.74
C GLU A 179 21.47 -2.28 4.27
#